data_60c7ed629f68f6fee9cc10995f545ea8
#
_entry.id   60c7ed629f68f6fee9cc10995f545ea8
#
_cell.length_a   1.000
_cell.length_b   1.000
_cell.length_c   1.000
_cell.angle_alpha   90.00
_cell.angle_beta   90.00
_cell.angle_gamma   90.00
#
_symmetry.space_group_name_H-M   'P 1'
#
loop_
_entity.id
_entity.type
_entity.pdbx_description
1 polymer ?
#
loop_
_entity_poly.entity_id
_entity_poly.type
_entity_poly.pdbx_seq_one_letter_code
_entity_poly.pdbx_strand_id
1 'polypeptide(L)'
;MFDCFKMRVFHLSRHISLMNAIRYATKEHVLNDICRIDKELKGLGMETPYIAVAGINPHSGEGGLFGDEEVKEIIPAIEEARKRGINAIGPVPPDTLFSRGKNGEFDAILAMYHDQGHMPCKTLDLERTVSVTLGLPFLRCSVDHGTAFDIAGKGIATNVSMTAAIDSTVKYAKALHGVKQDESMGNYDAK
;
A
#
# COMPACT_ATOMS: atom_id res chain seq x y z
N MET A 1 2.02 -3.68 4.25
CA MET A 1 0.92 -2.89 3.70
C MET A 1 0.60 -1.75 4.66
N PHE A 2 0.44 -0.55 4.14
CA PHE A 2 -0.19 0.55 4.89
C PHE A 2 -1.68 0.58 4.58
N ASP A 3 -2.50 0.64 5.61
CA ASP A 3 -3.93 0.87 5.50
C ASP A 3 -4.21 2.30 5.97
N CYS A 4 -4.69 3.14 5.06
CA CYS A 4 -4.99 4.54 5.32
C CYS A 4 -6.27 4.90 4.57
N PHE A 5 -7.39 5.03 5.28
CA PHE A 5 -8.73 5.20 4.69
C PHE A 5 -9.07 4.10 3.68
N LYS A 6 -9.23 4.46 2.40
CA LYS A 6 -9.52 3.52 1.31
C LYS A 6 -8.25 3.02 0.60
N MET A 7 -7.07 3.54 0.95
CA MET A 7 -5.81 3.13 0.31
C MET A 7 -5.16 1.99 1.08
N ARG A 8 -4.74 0.97 0.34
CA ARG A 8 -3.83 -0.09 0.79
C ARG A 8 -2.55 0.03 -0.01
N VAL A 9 -1.50 0.54 0.62
CA VAL A 9 -0.23 0.82 -0.05
C VAL A 9 0.81 -0.22 0.32
N PHE A 10 1.31 -0.91 -0.69
CA PHE A 10 2.42 -1.83 -0.61
C PHE A 10 3.69 -1.17 -1.13
N HIS A 11 4.84 -1.64 -0.73
CA HIS A 11 6.12 -1.07 -1.11
C HIS A 11 7.01 -2.16 -1.67
N LEU A 12 7.49 -1.99 -2.88
CA LEU A 12 8.45 -2.89 -3.52
C LEU A 12 9.77 -2.91 -2.72
N SER A 13 10.24 -1.71 -2.33
CA SER A 13 11.40 -1.56 -1.47
C SER A 13 11.12 -0.58 -0.34
N ARG A 14 11.83 -0.72 0.80
CA ARG A 14 11.62 0.15 1.97
C ARG A 14 12.93 0.73 2.50
N HIS A 15 13.66 0.00 3.30
CA HIS A 15 14.79 0.50 4.07
C HIS A 15 16.13 0.30 3.32
N ILE A 16 16.20 0.78 2.08
CA ILE A 16 17.39 0.82 1.24
C ILE A 16 17.56 2.21 0.65
N SER A 17 18.76 2.55 0.17
CA SER A 17 18.98 3.85 -0.46
C SER A 17 18.14 4.00 -1.72
N LEU A 18 17.77 5.24 -2.09
CA LEU A 18 16.96 5.51 -3.29
C LEU A 18 17.64 4.95 -4.56
N MET A 19 18.95 5.06 -4.68
CA MET A 19 19.71 4.46 -5.78
C MET A 19 19.52 2.95 -5.84
N ASN A 20 19.54 2.27 -4.69
CA ASN A 20 19.32 0.82 -4.65
C ASN A 20 17.85 0.48 -4.87
N ALA A 21 16.90 1.33 -4.48
CA ALA A 21 15.48 1.15 -4.76
C ALA A 21 15.21 1.17 -6.28
N ILE A 22 15.82 2.09 -7.01
CA ILE A 22 15.73 2.14 -8.47
C ILE A 22 16.27 0.82 -9.08
N ARG A 23 17.45 0.37 -8.66
CA ARG A 23 18.05 -0.89 -9.14
C ARG A 23 17.25 -2.13 -8.75
N TYR A 24 16.50 -2.06 -7.66
CA TYR A 24 15.66 -3.14 -7.17
C TYR A 24 14.34 -3.27 -7.95
N ALA A 25 13.89 -2.21 -8.62
CA ALA A 25 12.66 -2.18 -9.40
C ALA A 25 12.78 -2.94 -10.73
N THR A 26 13.19 -4.21 -10.65
CA THR A 26 13.29 -5.11 -11.80
C THR A 26 11.94 -5.77 -12.11
N LYS A 27 11.79 -6.24 -13.36
CA LYS A 27 10.60 -7.01 -13.79
C LYS A 27 10.28 -8.15 -12.83
N GLU A 28 11.30 -8.89 -12.38
CA GLU A 28 11.11 -10.02 -11.48
C GLU A 28 10.54 -9.58 -10.13
N HIS A 29 11.14 -8.58 -9.50
CA HIS A 29 10.70 -8.11 -8.19
C HIS A 29 9.30 -7.48 -8.25
N VAL A 30 9.03 -6.66 -9.27
CA VAL A 30 7.71 -6.05 -9.46
C VAL A 30 6.64 -7.12 -9.68
N LEU A 31 6.90 -8.10 -10.55
CA LEU A 31 5.97 -9.20 -10.81
C LEU A 31 5.71 -10.03 -9.55
N ASN A 32 6.76 -10.37 -8.82
CA ASN A 32 6.64 -11.16 -7.58
C ASN A 32 5.78 -10.43 -6.54
N ASP A 33 5.96 -9.11 -6.41
CA ASP A 33 5.17 -8.32 -5.47
C ASP A 33 3.71 -8.16 -5.94
N ILE A 34 3.44 -7.97 -7.23
CA ILE A 34 2.06 -7.98 -7.76
C ILE A 34 1.37 -9.31 -7.45
N CYS A 35 2.04 -10.45 -7.70
CA CYS A 35 1.50 -11.77 -7.41
C CYS A 35 1.24 -11.97 -5.91
N ARG A 36 2.16 -11.47 -5.06
CA ARG A 36 2.01 -11.55 -3.60
C ARG A 36 0.84 -10.69 -3.13
N ILE A 37 0.69 -9.46 -3.63
CA ILE A 37 -0.42 -8.58 -3.29
C ILE A 37 -1.75 -9.21 -3.66
N ASP A 38 -1.88 -9.74 -4.86
CA ASP A 38 -3.10 -10.43 -5.32
C ASP A 38 -3.46 -11.59 -4.39
N LYS A 39 -2.47 -12.44 -4.06
CA LYS A 39 -2.67 -13.58 -3.13
C LYS A 39 -3.13 -13.11 -1.75
N GLU A 40 -2.45 -12.13 -1.16
CA GLU A 40 -2.76 -11.63 0.17
C GLU A 40 -4.14 -10.98 0.23
N LEU A 41 -4.51 -10.18 -0.78
CA LEU A 41 -5.82 -9.55 -0.83
C LEU A 41 -6.95 -10.57 -1.08
N LYS A 42 -6.71 -11.61 -1.88
CA LYS A 42 -7.65 -12.74 -2.00
C LYS A 42 -7.82 -13.47 -0.66
N GLY A 43 -6.75 -13.64 0.10
CA GLY A 43 -6.80 -14.16 1.47
C GLY A 43 -7.63 -13.29 2.41
N LEU A 44 -7.75 -12.00 2.13
CA LEU A 44 -8.61 -11.06 2.85
C LEU A 44 -10.05 -10.98 2.28
N GLY A 45 -10.44 -11.92 1.40
CA GLY A 45 -11.80 -12.03 0.87
C GLY A 45 -12.11 -11.20 -0.37
N MET A 46 -11.11 -10.59 -1.01
CA MET A 46 -11.29 -9.89 -2.28
C MET A 46 -11.17 -10.89 -3.45
N GLU A 47 -12.22 -11.08 -4.23
CA GLU A 47 -12.21 -12.07 -5.32
C GLU A 47 -11.25 -11.68 -6.46
N THR A 48 -11.30 -10.42 -6.88
CA THR A 48 -10.53 -9.88 -8.01
C THR A 48 -9.90 -8.54 -7.66
N PRO A 49 -8.85 -8.50 -6.82
CA PRO A 49 -8.23 -7.25 -6.38
C PRO A 49 -7.76 -6.41 -7.56
N TYR A 50 -8.09 -5.11 -7.59
CA TYR A 50 -7.63 -4.16 -8.59
C TYR A 50 -6.37 -3.46 -8.08
N ILE A 51 -5.21 -3.80 -8.66
CA ILE A 51 -3.89 -3.39 -8.19
C ILE A 51 -3.32 -2.34 -9.13
N ALA A 52 -3.07 -1.14 -8.62
CA ALA A 52 -2.36 -0.10 -9.35
C ALA A 52 -0.87 -0.14 -9.03
N VAL A 53 -0.03 -0.16 -10.06
CA VAL A 53 1.43 -0.15 -9.95
C VAL A 53 1.94 1.25 -10.26
N ALA A 54 2.68 1.87 -9.35
CA ALA A 54 3.26 3.19 -9.56
C ALA A 54 4.39 3.14 -10.60
N GLY A 55 4.55 4.22 -11.35
CA GLY A 55 5.80 4.47 -12.05
C GLY A 55 6.90 4.88 -11.07
N ILE A 56 8.16 4.79 -11.47
CA ILE A 56 9.32 5.22 -10.69
C ILE A 56 9.80 6.60 -11.13
N ASN A 57 9.68 6.89 -12.41
CA ASN A 57 10.07 8.17 -13.02
C ASN A 57 8.88 9.16 -13.11
N PRO A 58 9.16 10.45 -13.27
CA PRO A 58 8.13 11.46 -13.53
C PRO A 58 7.24 11.05 -14.72
N HIS A 59 5.93 11.21 -14.58
CA HIS A 59 4.93 10.85 -15.59
C HIS A 59 5.05 9.39 -16.09
N SER A 60 5.54 8.49 -15.23
CA SER A 60 5.81 7.08 -15.58
C SER A 60 6.74 6.94 -16.78
N GLY A 61 7.77 7.80 -16.86
CA GLY A 61 8.84 7.74 -17.84
C GLY A 61 8.50 8.30 -19.23
N GLU A 62 7.23 8.61 -19.54
CA GLU A 62 6.77 9.06 -20.87
C GLU A 62 7.39 8.29 -22.04
N GLY A 63 7.26 6.96 -21.99
CA GLY A 63 7.80 6.09 -23.03
C GLY A 63 9.33 6.05 -23.12
N GLY A 64 10.02 6.38 -22.03
CA GLY A 64 11.47 6.37 -21.93
C GLY A 64 12.13 7.76 -22.03
N LEU A 65 11.34 8.84 -22.09
CA LEU A 65 11.87 10.21 -22.15
C LEU A 65 12.56 10.61 -20.83
N PHE A 66 12.01 10.19 -19.68
CA PHE A 66 12.50 10.55 -18.34
C PHE A 66 13.14 9.37 -17.60
N GLY A 67 13.54 8.33 -18.30
CA GLY A 67 14.06 7.09 -17.78
C GLY A 67 13.38 5.91 -18.44
N ASP A 68 14.04 4.77 -18.48
CA ASP A 68 13.54 3.60 -19.22
C ASP A 68 13.12 2.42 -18.33
N GLU A 69 13.14 2.61 -17.00
CA GLU A 69 12.79 1.59 -16.02
C GLU A 69 11.35 1.10 -16.19
N GLU A 70 10.43 2.00 -16.53
CA GLU A 70 9.05 1.60 -16.81
C GLU A 70 8.98 0.71 -18.03
N VAL A 71 9.64 1.08 -19.11
CA VAL A 71 9.61 0.36 -20.40
C VAL A 71 10.31 -1.01 -20.28
N LYS A 72 11.44 -1.04 -19.59
CA LYS A 72 12.29 -2.25 -19.48
C LYS A 72 11.80 -3.22 -18.40
N GLU A 73 11.24 -2.71 -17.32
CA GLU A 73 11.00 -3.49 -16.12
C GLU A 73 9.52 -3.51 -15.69
N ILE A 74 8.92 -2.33 -15.45
CA ILE A 74 7.62 -2.25 -14.80
C ILE A 74 6.49 -2.68 -15.75
N ILE A 75 6.47 -2.18 -16.98
CA ILE A 75 5.46 -2.56 -18.00
C ILE A 75 5.50 -4.06 -18.28
N PRO A 76 6.65 -4.68 -18.56
CA PRO A 76 6.73 -6.12 -18.77
C PRO A 76 6.30 -6.96 -17.55
N ALA A 77 6.49 -6.46 -16.32
CA ALA A 77 6.00 -7.12 -15.11
C ALA A 77 4.47 -7.11 -15.03
N ILE A 78 3.85 -5.94 -15.29
CA ILE A 78 2.40 -5.78 -15.29
C ILE A 78 1.75 -6.64 -16.37
N GLU A 79 2.30 -6.64 -17.57
CA GLU A 79 1.80 -7.48 -18.68
C GLU A 79 1.85 -8.97 -18.34
N GLU A 80 2.94 -9.42 -17.72
CA GLU A 80 3.08 -10.81 -17.29
C GLU A 80 2.09 -11.15 -16.16
N ALA A 81 1.85 -10.24 -15.20
CA ALA A 81 0.84 -10.40 -14.17
C ALA A 81 -0.57 -10.54 -14.77
N ARG A 82 -0.90 -9.72 -15.78
CA ARG A 82 -2.19 -9.81 -16.51
C ARG A 82 -2.36 -11.16 -17.23
N LYS A 83 -1.29 -11.68 -17.85
CA LYS A 83 -1.31 -13.02 -18.48
C LYS A 83 -1.61 -14.12 -17.45
N ARG A 84 -1.25 -13.92 -16.19
CA ARG A 84 -1.57 -14.83 -15.06
C ARG A 84 -2.97 -14.60 -14.50
N GLY A 85 -3.78 -13.74 -15.10
CA GLY A 85 -5.15 -13.43 -14.67
C GLY A 85 -5.24 -12.46 -13.48
N ILE A 86 -4.16 -11.74 -13.16
CA ILE A 86 -4.16 -10.73 -12.10
C ILE A 86 -4.64 -9.39 -12.67
N ASN A 87 -5.59 -8.76 -11.98
CA ASN A 87 -6.14 -7.46 -12.39
C ASN A 87 -5.20 -6.32 -11.94
N ALA A 88 -4.15 -6.08 -12.73
CA ALA A 88 -3.14 -5.06 -12.47
C ALA A 88 -3.17 -3.96 -13.53
N ILE A 89 -2.98 -2.71 -13.14
CA ILE A 89 -2.88 -1.55 -14.02
C ILE A 89 -1.61 -0.75 -13.73
N GLY A 90 -1.10 -0.09 -14.76
CA GLY A 90 0.05 0.81 -14.65
C GLY A 90 1.02 0.68 -15.82
N PRO A 91 2.19 1.31 -15.70
CA PRO A 91 2.56 2.19 -14.59
C PRO A 91 1.69 3.45 -14.53
N VAL A 92 1.20 3.80 -13.34
CA VAL A 92 0.39 5.00 -13.14
C VAL A 92 1.29 6.11 -12.59
N PRO A 93 1.22 7.35 -13.14
CA PRO A 93 1.99 8.46 -12.64
C PRO A 93 1.77 8.70 -11.14
N PRO A 94 2.85 8.72 -10.31
CA PRO A 94 2.72 8.77 -8.84
C PRO A 94 2.06 10.05 -8.33
N ASP A 95 2.20 11.15 -9.05
CA ASP A 95 1.62 12.46 -8.71
C ASP A 95 0.09 12.48 -8.69
N THR A 96 -0.55 11.58 -9.44
CA THR A 96 -2.02 11.45 -9.50
C THR A 96 -2.54 10.16 -8.87
N LEU A 97 -1.71 9.11 -8.80
CA LEU A 97 -2.06 7.77 -8.34
C LEU A 97 -2.73 7.78 -6.96
N PHE A 98 -2.12 8.46 -5.99
CA PHE A 98 -2.58 8.42 -4.60
C PHE A 98 -3.87 9.23 -4.40
N SER A 99 -4.09 10.29 -5.17
CA SER A 99 -5.37 11.01 -5.18
C SER A 99 -6.51 10.12 -5.67
N ARG A 100 -6.27 9.31 -6.70
CA ARG A 100 -7.23 8.32 -7.21
C ARG A 100 -7.44 7.19 -6.20
N GLY A 101 -6.37 6.70 -5.58
CA GLY A 101 -6.42 5.68 -4.54
C GLY A 101 -7.20 6.11 -3.31
N LYS A 102 -7.02 7.36 -2.85
CA LYS A 102 -7.80 7.96 -1.76
C LYS A 102 -9.31 7.89 -2.01
N ASN A 103 -9.71 8.05 -3.26
CA ASN A 103 -11.12 7.97 -3.67
C ASN A 103 -11.64 6.53 -3.79
N GLY A 104 -10.76 5.53 -3.60
CA GLY A 104 -11.12 4.12 -3.63
C GLY A 104 -11.19 3.53 -5.04
N GLU A 105 -10.47 4.12 -5.99
CA GLU A 105 -10.42 3.59 -7.37
C GLU A 105 -9.68 2.25 -7.45
N PHE A 106 -8.75 1.99 -6.53
CA PHE A 106 -7.93 0.78 -6.51
C PHE A 106 -8.05 0.06 -5.18
N ASP A 107 -8.00 -1.26 -5.19
CA ASP A 107 -7.96 -2.06 -3.96
C ASP A 107 -6.57 -2.03 -3.32
N ALA A 108 -5.52 -1.89 -4.13
CA ALA A 108 -4.15 -1.75 -3.66
C ALA A 108 -3.31 -0.88 -4.61
N ILE A 109 -2.28 -0.28 -4.05
CA ILE A 109 -1.23 0.46 -4.75
C ILE A 109 0.11 -0.19 -4.43
N LEU A 110 0.90 -0.53 -5.45
CA LEU A 110 2.30 -0.92 -5.31
C LEU A 110 3.18 0.30 -5.58
N ALA A 111 3.74 0.88 -4.54
CA ALA A 111 4.76 1.93 -4.61
C ALA A 111 6.16 1.32 -4.79
N MET A 112 7.03 1.98 -5.56
CA MET A 112 8.35 1.45 -5.89
C MET A 112 9.36 1.59 -4.75
N TYR A 113 9.21 2.64 -3.92
CA TYR A 113 10.13 2.91 -2.82
C TYR A 113 9.42 3.53 -1.62
N HIS A 114 10.15 3.59 -0.50
CA HIS A 114 9.65 4.00 0.80
C HIS A 114 8.83 5.30 0.76
N ASP A 115 9.46 6.41 0.39
CA ASP A 115 8.81 7.73 0.50
C ASP A 115 7.67 7.91 -0.52
N GLN A 116 7.74 7.25 -1.67
CA GLN A 116 6.66 7.28 -2.66
C GLN A 116 5.33 6.80 -2.08
N GLY A 117 5.36 5.80 -1.20
CA GLY A 117 4.15 5.27 -0.56
C GLY A 117 3.87 5.85 0.82
N HIS A 118 4.92 6.13 1.62
CA HIS A 118 4.75 6.64 2.97
C HIS A 118 4.27 8.09 3.02
N MET A 119 4.84 8.97 2.17
CA MET A 119 4.50 10.39 2.17
C MET A 119 3.01 10.63 1.91
N PRO A 120 2.38 10.04 0.87
CA PRO A 120 0.94 10.24 0.64
C PRO A 120 0.06 9.78 1.80
N CYS A 121 0.36 8.61 2.38
CA CYS A 121 -0.40 8.08 3.51
C CYS A 121 -0.28 9.00 4.73
N LYS A 122 0.95 9.36 5.10
CA LYS A 122 1.21 10.19 6.27
C LYS A 122 0.75 11.63 6.11
N THR A 123 0.78 12.17 4.89
CA THR A 123 0.24 13.49 4.59
C THR A 123 -1.28 13.50 4.68
N LEU A 124 -1.92 12.39 4.29
CA LEU A 124 -3.37 12.25 4.38
C LEU A 124 -3.83 12.14 5.84
N ASP A 125 -3.25 11.23 6.61
CA ASP A 125 -3.50 11.11 8.04
C ASP A 125 -2.38 10.29 8.72
N LEU A 126 -1.51 10.99 9.44
CA LEU A 126 -0.40 10.37 10.17
C LEU A 126 -0.90 9.47 11.30
N GLU A 127 -1.95 9.90 12.01
CA GLU A 127 -2.43 9.20 13.20
C GLU A 127 -3.22 7.94 12.86
N ARG A 128 -3.95 7.93 11.73
CA ARG A 128 -4.79 6.79 11.31
C ARG A 128 -4.17 5.91 10.24
N THR A 129 -2.92 6.17 9.86
CA THR A 129 -2.16 5.24 9.01
C THR A 129 -1.71 4.04 9.83
N VAL A 130 -2.16 2.85 9.46
CA VAL A 130 -1.87 1.59 10.15
C VAL A 130 -0.94 0.72 9.32
N SER A 131 0.10 0.20 9.95
CA SER A 131 0.98 -0.80 9.35
C SER A 131 0.43 -2.19 9.57
N VAL A 132 0.10 -2.89 8.48
CA VAL A 132 -0.42 -4.27 8.49
C VAL A 132 0.64 -5.20 7.88
N THR A 133 1.11 -6.17 8.66
CA THR A 133 2.05 -7.20 8.18
C THR A 133 1.28 -8.41 7.73
N LEU A 134 1.37 -8.72 6.44
CA LEU A 134 0.76 -9.88 5.79
C LEU A 134 1.80 -10.98 5.56
N GLY A 135 1.35 -12.20 5.26
CA GLY A 135 2.21 -13.36 5.02
C GLY A 135 2.77 -14.02 6.28
N LEU A 136 2.38 -13.59 7.46
CA LEU A 136 2.65 -14.28 8.72
C LEU A 136 1.54 -15.31 9.02
N PRO A 137 1.78 -16.34 9.84
CA PRO A 137 0.73 -17.28 10.27
C PRO A 137 -0.29 -16.65 11.23
N PHE A 138 -0.16 -15.38 11.52
CA PHE A 138 -1.06 -14.56 12.33
C PHE A 138 -1.11 -13.13 11.79
N LEU A 139 -2.21 -12.43 12.05
CA LEU A 139 -2.35 -11.02 11.71
C LEU A 139 -1.54 -10.14 12.67
N ARG A 140 -0.75 -9.21 12.11
CA ARG A 140 -0.03 -8.21 12.87
C ARG A 140 -0.33 -6.82 12.34
N CYS A 141 -0.99 -6.01 13.16
CA CYS A 141 -1.16 -4.58 12.91
C CYS A 141 -0.34 -3.76 13.91
N SER A 142 0.07 -2.58 13.51
CA SER A 142 0.86 -1.68 14.35
C SER A 142 0.57 -0.24 13.97
N VAL A 143 0.69 0.66 14.95
CA VAL A 143 0.80 2.09 14.69
C VAL A 143 2.03 2.37 13.82
N ASP A 144 2.02 3.48 13.08
CA ASP A 144 3.11 3.84 12.17
C ASP A 144 4.00 4.99 12.69
N HIS A 145 3.76 5.47 13.92
CA HIS A 145 4.63 6.46 14.56
C HIS A 145 5.74 5.80 15.37
N GLY A 146 6.79 6.60 15.67
CA GLY A 146 7.91 6.18 16.51
C GLY A 146 7.57 6.16 18.00
N THR A 147 8.61 6.02 18.81
CA THR A 147 8.51 5.87 20.29
C THR A 147 8.10 7.14 21.01
N ALA A 148 8.18 8.32 20.39
CA ALA A 148 7.76 9.61 20.92
C ALA A 148 8.32 9.89 22.33
N PHE A 149 9.62 9.67 22.55
CA PHE A 149 10.28 9.87 23.83
C PHE A 149 10.15 11.30 24.38
N ASP A 150 10.00 12.27 23.49
CA ASP A 150 9.82 13.69 23.80
C ASP A 150 8.53 13.98 24.60
N ILE A 151 7.51 13.15 24.45
CA ILE A 151 6.22 13.27 25.15
C ILE A 151 5.98 12.18 26.21
N ALA A 152 6.92 11.25 26.37
CA ALA A 152 6.78 10.15 27.32
C ALA A 152 6.61 10.67 28.76
N GLY A 153 5.62 10.14 29.48
CA GLY A 153 5.30 10.53 30.86
C GLY A 153 4.61 11.89 31.04
N LYS A 154 4.35 12.65 29.94
CA LYS A 154 3.71 13.98 30.03
C LYS A 154 2.18 13.95 30.01
N GLY A 155 1.56 12.78 29.78
CA GLY A 155 0.10 12.63 29.73
C GLY A 155 -0.59 13.36 28.56
N ILE A 156 0.17 13.67 27.48
CA ILE A 156 -0.34 14.40 26.30
C ILE A 156 -0.41 13.53 25.04
N ALA A 157 -0.03 12.27 25.12
CA ALA A 157 -0.17 11.34 24.00
C ALA A 157 -1.65 11.08 23.67
N THR A 158 -1.99 11.03 22.38
CA THR A 158 -3.33 10.66 21.92
C THR A 158 -3.46 9.14 21.81
N ASN A 159 -4.69 8.62 21.86
CA ASN A 159 -4.99 7.22 21.64
C ASN A 159 -5.40 6.90 20.18
N VAL A 160 -5.45 7.90 19.30
CA VAL A 160 -6.01 7.80 17.96
C VAL A 160 -5.33 6.70 17.14
N SER A 161 -4.00 6.70 17.10
CA SER A 161 -3.24 5.70 16.33
C SER A 161 -3.45 4.27 16.84
N MET A 162 -3.49 4.08 18.16
CA MET A 162 -3.72 2.75 18.75
C MET A 162 -5.15 2.26 18.48
N THR A 163 -6.13 3.14 18.59
CA THR A 163 -7.53 2.84 18.26
C THR A 163 -7.63 2.43 16.78
N ALA A 164 -7.04 3.20 15.86
CA ALA A 164 -7.01 2.86 14.44
C ALA A 164 -6.36 1.49 14.17
N ALA A 165 -5.27 1.18 14.88
CA ALA A 165 -4.59 -0.12 14.74
C ALA A 165 -5.47 -1.28 15.25
N ILE A 166 -6.21 -1.10 16.34
CA ILE A 166 -7.16 -2.08 16.87
C ILE A 166 -8.30 -2.29 15.89
N ASP A 167 -8.92 -1.21 15.38
CA ASP A 167 -10.03 -1.28 14.42
C ASP A 167 -9.60 -1.99 13.13
N SER A 168 -8.42 -1.65 12.60
CA SER A 168 -7.84 -2.35 11.44
C SER A 168 -7.59 -3.83 11.74
N THR A 169 -7.12 -4.18 12.96
CA THR A 169 -6.94 -5.56 13.37
C THR A 169 -8.25 -6.33 13.37
N VAL A 170 -9.31 -5.76 13.94
CA VAL A 170 -10.65 -6.36 13.95
C VAL A 170 -11.19 -6.55 12.54
N LYS A 171 -11.07 -5.51 11.69
CA LYS A 171 -11.48 -5.54 10.27
C LYS A 171 -10.82 -6.69 9.51
N TYR A 172 -9.49 -6.80 9.58
CA TYR A 172 -8.75 -7.81 8.84
C TYR A 172 -8.85 -9.21 9.47
N ALA A 173 -8.98 -9.33 10.80
CA ALA A 173 -9.25 -10.61 11.45
C ALA A 173 -10.61 -11.19 11.01
N LYS A 174 -11.66 -10.36 10.96
CA LYS A 174 -12.97 -10.78 10.45
C LYS A 174 -12.87 -11.27 8.99
N ALA A 175 -12.15 -10.55 8.15
CA ALA A 175 -11.94 -10.91 6.75
C ALA A 175 -11.21 -12.27 6.62
N LEU A 176 -10.15 -12.49 7.38
CA LEU A 176 -9.40 -13.77 7.39
C LEU A 176 -10.23 -14.98 7.86
N HIS A 177 -11.20 -14.75 8.75
CA HIS A 177 -12.08 -15.81 9.26
C HIS A 177 -13.39 -15.94 8.49
N GLY A 178 -13.57 -15.26 7.36
CA GLY A 178 -14.77 -15.31 6.52
C GLY A 178 -16.02 -14.70 7.19
N VAL A 179 -15.86 -13.90 8.24
CA VAL A 179 -16.96 -13.19 8.89
C VAL A 179 -17.31 -11.96 8.05
N LYS A 180 -18.56 -11.90 7.52
CA LYS A 180 -19.03 -10.73 6.77
C LYS A 180 -18.89 -9.46 7.62
N GLN A 181 -18.34 -8.42 7.03
CA GLN A 181 -18.26 -7.10 7.66
C GLN A 181 -19.69 -6.57 7.86
N ASP A 182 -20.01 -6.19 9.10
CA ASP A 182 -21.21 -5.44 9.40
C ASP A 182 -20.97 -3.99 8.95
N GLU A 183 -21.75 -3.46 8.02
CA GLU A 183 -21.58 -2.11 7.44
C GLU A 183 -21.77 -0.97 8.48
N SER A 184 -22.13 -1.34 9.72
CA SER A 184 -22.36 -0.38 10.81
C SER A 184 -21.09 0.16 11.50
N MET A 185 -19.90 -0.35 11.20
CA MET A 185 -18.67 0.20 11.74
C MET A 185 -18.18 1.37 10.87
N GLY A 186 -18.64 2.53 11.32
CA GLY A 186 -18.29 3.90 11.04
C GLY A 186 -17.49 4.21 9.78
N ASN A 187 -18.15 4.81 8.80
CA ASN A 187 -17.50 5.77 7.91
C ASN A 187 -16.89 6.87 8.80
N TYR A 188 -15.59 6.83 9.00
CA TYR A 188 -14.85 7.99 9.49
C TYR A 188 -14.81 9.01 8.37
N ASP A 189 -15.91 9.74 8.19
CA ASP A 189 -15.96 10.93 7.35
C ASP A 189 -15.00 11.95 7.94
N ALA A 190 -13.97 12.30 7.18
CA ALA A 190 -13.13 13.44 7.47
C ALA A 190 -14.01 14.69 7.43
N LYS A 191 -14.31 15.25 8.60
CA LYS A 191 -14.74 16.64 8.75
C LYS A 191 -13.51 17.53 8.88
#